data_c29a89bc0ee362937f211bd406bf3e6f
#
_entry.id   c29a89bc0ee362937f211bd406bf3e6f
#
_cell.length_a   1.000
_cell.length_b   1.000
_cell.length_c   1.000
_cell.angle_alpha   90.00
_cell.angle_beta   90.00
_cell.angle_gamma   90.00
#
_symmetry.space_group_name_H-M   'P 1'
#
loop_
_entity.id
_entity.type
_entity.pdbx_description
1 polymer ?
#
loop_
_entity_poly.entity_id
_entity_poly.type
_entity_poly.pdbx_seq_one_letter_code
_entity_poly.pdbx_strand_id
1 'polypeptide(L)'
;MKCPICNDDNSISYLKLLRCKNCNHIFNKNIYDEKYWNNLYENEYTKNERKLNHERNEMYKQEIQWVNKFKKIQGNFLDVGCSYGTFFQFLPKSVKKIGLDISSDVINTAQKLNSDSEFFRLHLCEYKPTEQFDFIQFRGVIQHATNSLDNILCAMKLLKKDGVIVVTSLPNFSSITSKIYKENFRFYQPSVCPNFFTDESFNYLLDNLGLSIAYEDSPYFHTPYENFPKDVISFLMNKLQNKINPPFYGVVKNYILTKI
;
A
#
# COMPACT_ATOMS: atom_id res chain seq x y z
N MET A 1 -10.61 -22.92 1.34
CA MET A 1 -10.18 -21.68 2.08
C MET A 1 -10.86 -20.50 1.43
N LYS A 2 -11.54 -19.69 2.22
CA LYS A 2 -12.30 -18.56 1.72
C LYS A 2 -11.39 -17.41 1.28
N CYS A 3 -11.75 -16.78 0.18
CA CYS A 3 -11.08 -15.59 -0.33
C CYS A 3 -11.28 -14.42 0.65
N PRO A 4 -10.21 -13.68 1.03
CA PRO A 4 -10.33 -12.57 1.98
C PRO A 4 -11.07 -11.35 1.42
N ILE A 5 -11.33 -11.29 0.11
CA ILE A 5 -12.02 -10.17 -0.54
C ILE A 5 -13.50 -10.47 -0.78
N CYS A 6 -13.85 -11.62 -1.37
CA CYS A 6 -15.23 -11.94 -1.76
C CYS A 6 -15.87 -13.08 -0.96
N ASN A 7 -15.13 -13.66 -0.01
CA ASN A 7 -15.57 -14.75 0.85
C ASN A 7 -15.95 -16.07 0.13
N ASP A 8 -15.69 -16.15 -1.19
CA ASP A 8 -15.88 -17.35 -1.99
C ASP A 8 -14.82 -18.41 -1.66
N ASP A 9 -15.17 -19.69 -1.65
CA ASP A 9 -14.24 -20.80 -1.36
C ASP A 9 -13.67 -21.46 -2.63
N ASN A 10 -14.12 -21.04 -3.82
CA ASN A 10 -13.69 -21.57 -5.10
C ASN A 10 -12.39 -20.94 -5.57
N SER A 11 -11.28 -21.58 -5.22
CA SER A 11 -9.92 -21.10 -5.54
C SER A 11 -9.10 -22.18 -6.25
N ILE A 12 -8.15 -21.76 -7.06
CA ILE A 12 -7.16 -22.61 -7.73
C ILE A 12 -5.76 -22.28 -7.26
N SER A 13 -4.86 -23.24 -7.40
CA SER A 13 -3.43 -23.01 -7.15
C SER A 13 -2.85 -22.00 -8.14
N TYR A 14 -2.12 -21.02 -7.63
CA TYR A 14 -1.39 -20.02 -8.40
C TYR A 14 0.01 -19.84 -7.81
N LEU A 15 1.01 -20.42 -8.46
CA LEU A 15 2.37 -20.53 -7.88
C LEU A 15 2.30 -21.23 -6.50
N LYS A 16 2.81 -20.58 -5.44
CA LYS A 16 2.71 -21.06 -4.04
C LYS A 16 1.49 -20.49 -3.29
N LEU A 17 0.61 -19.79 -3.99
CA LEU A 17 -0.55 -19.06 -3.47
C LEU A 17 -1.85 -19.70 -3.94
N LEU A 18 -2.99 -19.08 -3.59
CA LEU A 18 -4.30 -19.36 -4.14
C LEU A 18 -4.79 -18.17 -4.96
N ARG A 19 -5.56 -18.46 -6.02
CA ARG A 19 -6.27 -17.47 -6.81
C ARG A 19 -7.76 -17.76 -6.76
N CYS A 20 -8.54 -16.80 -6.31
CA CYS A 20 -10.00 -16.89 -6.30
C CYS A 20 -10.55 -16.86 -7.71
N LYS A 21 -11.47 -17.78 -8.03
CA LYS A 21 -12.11 -17.82 -9.35
C LYS A 21 -13.19 -16.75 -9.53
N ASN A 22 -13.77 -16.25 -8.43
CA ASN A 22 -14.82 -15.25 -8.47
C ASN A 22 -14.27 -13.84 -8.72
N CYS A 23 -13.32 -13.37 -7.86
CA CYS A 23 -12.82 -11.99 -7.92
C CYS A 23 -11.37 -11.87 -8.42
N ASN A 24 -10.73 -12.97 -8.84
CA ASN A 24 -9.32 -13.02 -9.26
C ASN A 24 -8.28 -12.58 -8.22
N HIS A 25 -8.68 -12.41 -6.94
CA HIS A 25 -7.75 -12.10 -5.88
C HIS A 25 -6.75 -13.24 -5.66
N ILE A 26 -5.48 -12.88 -5.53
CA ILE A 26 -4.41 -13.83 -5.22
C ILE A 26 -4.05 -13.63 -3.75
N PHE A 27 -3.99 -14.73 -2.98
CA PHE A 27 -3.76 -14.66 -1.55
C PHE A 27 -2.95 -15.83 -1.02
N ASN A 28 -2.31 -15.61 0.13
CA ASN A 28 -1.50 -16.63 0.76
C ASN A 28 -2.41 -17.71 1.40
N LYS A 29 -2.17 -18.97 1.04
CA LYS A 29 -2.86 -20.13 1.65
C LYS A 29 -2.43 -20.41 3.09
N ASN A 30 -1.24 -19.96 3.47
CA ASN A 30 -0.73 -20.06 4.82
C ASN A 30 -1.15 -18.75 5.52
N ILE A 31 -2.34 -18.76 6.14
CA ILE A 31 -2.78 -17.64 6.96
C ILE A 31 -2.01 -17.74 8.28
N TYR A 32 -1.13 -16.80 8.48
CA TYR A 32 -0.48 -16.60 9.77
C TYR A 32 -1.46 -15.89 10.69
N ASP A 33 -1.42 -16.20 11.99
CA ASP A 33 -2.22 -15.51 12.98
C ASP A 33 -1.73 -14.06 13.20
N GLU A 34 -2.52 -13.27 13.89
CA GLU A 34 -2.19 -11.86 14.18
C GLU A 34 -0.86 -11.75 14.95
N LYS A 35 -0.58 -12.69 15.86
CA LYS A 35 0.68 -12.75 16.61
C LYS A 35 1.89 -12.93 15.69
N TYR A 36 1.77 -13.75 14.66
CA TYR A 36 2.84 -13.89 13.64
C TYR A 36 3.12 -12.57 12.95
N TRP A 37 2.08 -11.88 12.46
CA TRP A 37 2.25 -10.62 11.75
C TRP A 37 2.80 -9.51 12.64
N ASN A 38 2.29 -9.38 13.87
CA ASN A 38 2.81 -8.42 14.84
C ASN A 38 4.30 -8.67 15.12
N ASN A 39 4.69 -9.93 15.33
CA ASN A 39 6.10 -10.27 15.54
C ASN A 39 6.97 -9.98 14.31
N LEU A 40 6.49 -10.27 13.11
CA LEU A 40 7.19 -9.98 11.85
C LEU A 40 7.44 -8.47 11.71
N TYR A 41 6.43 -7.64 11.94
CA TYR A 41 6.56 -6.19 11.79
C TYR A 41 7.36 -5.53 12.92
N GLU A 42 7.27 -6.02 14.15
CA GLU A 42 8.06 -5.48 15.26
C GLU A 42 9.54 -5.89 15.21
N ASN A 43 9.84 -7.13 14.83
CA ASN A 43 11.18 -7.68 15.01
C ASN A 43 12.00 -7.85 13.74
N GLU A 44 11.35 -8.10 12.59
CA GLU A 44 12.07 -8.43 11.35
C GLU A 44 11.98 -7.31 10.31
N TYR A 45 10.76 -6.78 10.10
CA TYR A 45 10.53 -5.79 9.07
C TYR A 45 11.18 -4.46 9.39
N THR A 46 11.15 -4.04 10.66
CA THR A 46 11.76 -2.78 11.13
C THR A 46 13.27 -2.82 11.15
N LYS A 47 13.90 -3.97 11.43
CA LYS A 47 15.38 -4.11 11.44
C LYS A 47 16.01 -4.00 10.05
N ASN A 48 15.28 -4.40 9.01
CA ASN A 48 15.70 -4.26 7.61
C ASN A 48 15.35 -2.88 7.05
N GLU A 49 15.14 -1.96 7.92
CA GLU A 49 14.58 -0.69 7.62
C GLU A 49 15.41 0.12 6.66
N ARG A 50 14.72 0.41 5.76
CA ARG A 50 14.79 1.38 4.69
C ARG A 50 15.41 2.67 5.21
N LYS A 51 16.74 2.69 5.19
CA LYS A 51 17.47 3.94 5.40
C LYS A 51 16.76 5.03 4.59
N LEU A 52 16.46 6.13 5.25
CA LEU A 52 15.99 7.35 4.60
C LEU A 52 16.96 7.62 3.45
N ASN A 53 16.51 7.40 2.24
CA ASN A 53 17.32 7.65 1.08
C ASN A 53 16.68 8.75 0.22
N HIS A 54 17.50 9.39 -0.58
CA HIS A 54 17.09 10.50 -1.42
C HIS A 54 15.96 10.10 -2.36
N GLU A 55 16.02 8.91 -2.96
CA GLU A 55 15.02 8.42 -3.92
C GLU A 55 13.64 8.30 -3.29
N ARG A 56 13.56 7.84 -2.04
CA ARG A 56 12.29 7.74 -1.34
C ARG A 56 11.70 9.11 -1.03
N ASN A 57 12.54 10.06 -0.61
CA ASN A 57 12.09 11.41 -0.34
C ASN A 57 11.54 12.09 -1.61
N GLU A 58 12.19 11.88 -2.75
CA GLU A 58 11.69 12.37 -4.03
C GLU A 58 10.37 11.69 -4.43
N MET A 59 10.21 10.39 -4.17
CA MET A 59 8.91 9.72 -4.37
C MET A 59 7.81 10.32 -3.52
N TYR A 60 8.06 10.65 -2.26
CA TYR A 60 7.08 11.32 -1.39
C TYR A 60 6.62 12.67 -1.96
N LYS A 61 7.57 13.48 -2.43
CA LYS A 61 7.25 14.76 -3.07
C LYS A 61 6.40 14.57 -4.32
N GLN A 62 6.73 13.60 -5.16
CA GLN A 62 5.98 13.28 -6.37
C GLN A 62 4.58 12.77 -6.06
N GLU A 63 4.41 11.90 -5.07
CA GLU A 63 3.11 11.41 -4.61
C GLU A 63 2.23 12.57 -4.10
N ILE A 64 2.79 13.49 -3.31
CA ILE A 64 2.09 14.70 -2.85
C ILE A 64 1.68 15.59 -4.03
N GLN A 65 2.56 15.80 -5.00
CA GLN A 65 2.24 16.58 -6.21
C GLN A 65 1.15 15.88 -7.02
N TRP A 66 1.20 14.56 -7.14
CA TRP A 66 0.19 13.76 -7.82
C TRP A 66 -1.18 13.86 -7.14
N VAL A 67 -1.25 13.74 -5.81
CA VAL A 67 -2.50 13.94 -5.05
C VAL A 67 -3.03 15.36 -5.24
N ASN A 68 -2.15 16.36 -5.18
CA ASN A 68 -2.54 17.78 -5.34
C ASN A 68 -3.09 18.12 -6.73
N LYS A 69 -2.81 17.33 -7.77
CA LYS A 69 -3.45 17.49 -9.10
C LYS A 69 -4.94 17.17 -9.06
N PHE A 70 -5.36 16.26 -8.19
CA PHE A 70 -6.75 15.88 -8.00
C PHE A 70 -7.43 16.72 -6.92
N LYS A 71 -6.82 16.77 -5.73
CA LYS A 71 -7.33 17.49 -4.57
C LYS A 71 -6.19 18.06 -3.76
N LYS A 72 -6.22 19.39 -3.52
CA LYS A 72 -5.21 20.05 -2.70
C LYS A 72 -5.20 19.49 -1.27
N ILE A 73 -4.04 19.05 -0.82
CA ILE A 73 -3.87 18.50 0.55
C ILE A 73 -3.99 19.63 1.56
N GLN A 74 -5.05 19.55 2.39
CA GLN A 74 -5.36 20.47 3.48
C GLN A 74 -6.26 19.79 4.53
N GLY A 75 -6.42 20.40 5.69
CA GLY A 75 -7.27 19.86 6.77
C GLY A 75 -6.61 18.70 7.51
N ASN A 76 -7.39 17.64 7.77
CA ASN A 76 -6.96 16.49 8.57
C ASN A 76 -6.44 15.36 7.66
N PHE A 77 -5.23 14.92 7.90
CA PHE A 77 -4.56 13.86 7.14
C PHE A 77 -4.20 12.69 8.07
N LEU A 78 -4.66 11.50 7.73
CA LEU A 78 -4.33 10.25 8.41
C LEU A 78 -3.44 9.38 7.53
N ASP A 79 -2.27 8.98 8.04
CA ASP A 79 -1.39 8.02 7.38
C ASP A 79 -1.44 6.68 8.13
N VAL A 80 -1.98 5.65 7.49
CA VAL A 80 -2.11 4.30 8.04
C VAL A 80 -0.89 3.47 7.63
N GLY A 81 -0.16 2.93 8.62
CA GLY A 81 1.16 2.33 8.42
C GLY A 81 2.21 3.41 8.15
N CYS A 82 2.21 4.47 8.95
CA CYS A 82 3.01 5.67 8.75
C CYS A 82 4.52 5.47 8.91
N SER A 83 4.96 4.32 9.44
CA SER A 83 6.36 4.06 9.72
C SER A 83 6.98 5.21 10.54
N TYR A 84 8.15 5.69 10.24
CA TYR A 84 8.82 6.81 10.95
C TYR A 84 8.19 8.19 10.69
N GLY A 85 7.04 8.28 10.06
CA GLY A 85 6.37 9.54 9.78
C GLY A 85 7.11 10.45 8.80
N THR A 86 8.07 9.93 8.04
CA THR A 86 8.92 10.73 7.12
C THR A 86 8.10 11.43 6.05
N PHE A 87 6.99 10.83 5.60
CA PHE A 87 6.08 11.44 4.63
C PHE A 87 5.55 12.80 5.11
N PHE A 88 5.32 12.96 6.42
CA PHE A 88 4.78 14.19 7.03
C PHE A 88 5.69 15.39 6.90
N GLN A 89 7.01 15.17 6.74
CA GLN A 89 7.99 16.25 6.55
C GLN A 89 7.78 17.01 5.23
N PHE A 90 7.09 16.41 4.27
CA PHE A 90 6.81 16.99 2.95
C PHE A 90 5.39 17.55 2.84
N LEU A 91 4.52 17.33 3.83
CA LEU A 91 3.18 17.92 3.88
C LEU A 91 3.22 19.38 4.35
N PRO A 92 2.26 20.22 3.90
CA PRO A 92 2.14 21.59 4.40
C PRO A 92 2.02 21.63 5.93
N LYS A 93 2.63 22.63 6.56
CA LYS A 93 2.56 22.83 8.02
C LYS A 93 1.13 23.05 8.54
N SER A 94 0.24 23.58 7.70
CA SER A 94 -1.18 23.82 8.02
C SER A 94 -2.03 22.55 8.07
N VAL A 95 -1.49 21.41 7.65
CA VAL A 95 -2.20 20.11 7.69
C VAL A 95 -2.07 19.52 9.09
N LYS A 96 -3.19 19.13 9.70
CA LYS A 96 -3.20 18.33 10.92
C LYS A 96 -2.84 16.89 10.55
N LYS A 97 -1.70 16.40 11.05
CA LYS A 97 -1.08 15.14 10.64
C LYS A 97 -1.19 14.10 11.75
N ILE A 98 -1.78 12.97 11.45
CA ILE A 98 -1.92 11.84 12.37
C ILE A 98 -1.42 10.58 11.69
N GLY A 99 -0.52 9.85 12.38
CA GLY A 99 0.06 8.60 11.91
C GLY A 99 -0.33 7.42 12.78
N LEU A 100 -0.69 6.31 12.17
CA LEU A 100 -0.92 5.04 12.84
C LEU A 100 0.09 4.00 12.35
N ASP A 101 0.64 3.25 13.28
CA ASP A 101 1.45 2.06 12.97
C ASP A 101 1.29 1.04 14.11
N ILE A 102 1.55 -0.23 13.84
CA ILE A 102 1.46 -1.29 14.85
C ILE A 102 2.78 -1.48 15.62
N SER A 103 3.89 -0.99 15.08
CA SER A 103 5.22 -1.15 15.68
C SER A 103 5.54 -0.03 16.67
N SER A 104 5.90 -0.42 17.90
CA SER A 104 6.29 0.51 18.95
C SER A 104 7.54 1.30 18.61
N ASP A 105 8.54 0.66 18.03
CA ASP A 105 9.84 1.27 17.74
C ASP A 105 9.74 2.38 16.68
N VAL A 106 8.93 2.14 15.64
CA VAL A 106 8.73 3.16 14.60
C VAL A 106 7.92 4.35 15.12
N ILE A 107 6.88 4.11 15.93
CA ILE A 107 6.06 5.18 16.54
C ILE A 107 6.90 6.06 17.46
N ASN A 108 7.69 5.45 18.35
CA ASN A 108 8.60 6.20 19.24
C ASN A 108 9.59 7.07 18.45
N THR A 109 10.06 6.58 17.31
CA THR A 109 10.96 7.33 16.43
C THR A 109 10.20 8.42 15.67
N ALA A 110 9.01 8.12 15.13
CA ALA A 110 8.18 9.08 14.42
C ALA A 110 7.84 10.30 15.27
N GLN A 111 7.47 10.08 16.55
CA GLN A 111 7.19 11.17 17.51
C GLN A 111 8.41 12.09 17.74
N LYS A 112 9.62 11.52 17.78
CA LYS A 112 10.86 12.31 17.94
C LYS A 112 11.19 13.14 16.70
N LEU A 113 10.90 12.60 15.51
CA LEU A 113 11.25 13.23 14.24
C LEU A 113 10.23 14.29 13.78
N ASN A 114 8.99 14.24 14.28
CA ASN A 114 7.88 15.07 13.78
C ASN A 114 7.09 15.65 14.96
N SER A 115 7.64 16.69 15.60
CA SER A 115 7.06 17.31 16.80
C SER A 115 5.73 18.03 16.56
N ASP A 116 5.35 18.28 15.30
CA ASP A 116 4.12 18.93 14.87
C ASP A 116 3.03 17.93 14.43
N SER A 117 3.17 16.67 14.80
CA SER A 117 2.30 15.57 14.36
C SER A 117 1.98 14.62 15.50
N GLU A 118 0.84 13.95 15.41
CA GLU A 118 0.41 12.96 16.41
C GLU A 118 0.62 11.54 15.86
N PHE A 119 1.11 10.63 16.71
CA PHE A 119 1.35 9.24 16.32
C PHE A 119 0.80 8.28 17.37
N PHE A 120 0.12 7.21 16.91
CA PHE A 120 -0.48 6.22 17.79
C PHE A 120 -0.11 4.81 17.36
N ARG A 121 0.26 3.97 18.34
CA ARG A 121 0.50 2.56 18.14
C ARG A 121 -0.82 1.80 18.26
N LEU A 122 -1.52 1.61 17.14
CA LEU A 122 -2.76 0.82 17.10
C LEU A 122 -3.19 0.49 15.67
N HIS A 123 -4.09 -0.47 15.53
CA HIS A 123 -4.74 -0.75 14.25
C HIS A 123 -5.80 0.32 13.92
N LEU A 124 -5.98 0.57 12.62
CA LEU A 124 -6.93 1.59 12.14
C LEU A 124 -8.34 1.41 12.72
N CYS A 125 -8.85 0.17 12.81
CA CYS A 125 -10.20 -0.09 13.30
C CYS A 125 -10.38 0.15 14.80
N GLU A 126 -9.29 0.25 15.55
CA GLU A 126 -9.29 0.58 16.97
C GLU A 126 -9.25 2.08 17.23
N TYR A 127 -8.83 2.85 16.21
CA TYR A 127 -8.70 4.30 16.34
C TYR A 127 -10.05 5.00 16.43
N LYS A 128 -10.25 5.78 17.45
CA LYS A 128 -11.49 6.51 17.76
C LYS A 128 -11.23 8.01 17.84
N PRO A 129 -11.02 8.68 16.69
CA PRO A 129 -10.79 10.13 16.67
C PRO A 129 -12.07 10.90 16.98
N THR A 130 -11.90 12.14 17.45
CA THR A 130 -12.99 13.10 17.64
C THR A 130 -13.37 13.81 16.34
N GLU A 131 -12.50 13.81 15.34
CA GLU A 131 -12.68 14.50 14.06
C GLU A 131 -12.49 13.53 12.89
N GLN A 132 -13.21 13.75 11.81
CA GLN A 132 -13.04 13.02 10.57
C GLN A 132 -11.92 13.60 9.72
N PHE A 133 -11.46 12.83 8.74
CA PHE A 133 -10.32 13.13 7.89
C PHE A 133 -10.72 13.60 6.49
N ASP A 134 -9.96 14.56 5.97
CA ASP A 134 -10.03 14.98 4.57
C ASP A 134 -9.28 14.00 3.67
N PHE A 135 -8.19 13.42 4.19
CA PHE A 135 -7.34 12.43 3.52
C PHE A 135 -7.03 11.27 4.46
N ILE A 136 -7.17 10.05 3.96
CA ILE A 136 -6.67 8.83 4.61
C ILE A 136 -5.77 8.12 3.63
N GLN A 137 -4.50 7.92 3.99
CA GLN A 137 -3.50 7.31 3.13
C GLN A 137 -3.15 5.89 3.56
N PHE A 138 -2.98 5.01 2.57
CA PHE A 138 -2.39 3.68 2.68
C PHE A 138 -1.22 3.59 1.70
N ARG A 139 -0.01 3.79 2.18
CA ARG A 139 1.18 3.76 1.35
C ARG A 139 1.93 2.43 1.46
N GLY A 140 1.69 1.51 0.54
CA GLY A 140 2.28 0.17 0.57
C GLY A 140 1.82 -0.65 1.78
N VAL A 141 0.57 -0.52 2.20
CA VAL A 141 0.04 -1.09 3.45
C VAL A 141 -1.03 -2.14 3.22
N ILE A 142 -2.00 -1.89 2.35
CA ILE A 142 -3.20 -2.76 2.26
C ILE A 142 -2.88 -4.20 1.85
N GLN A 143 -1.81 -4.43 1.10
CA GLN A 143 -1.36 -5.78 0.73
C GLN A 143 -0.80 -6.56 1.93
N HIS A 144 -0.39 -5.87 2.98
CA HIS A 144 0.15 -6.45 4.22
C HIS A 144 -0.92 -6.71 5.29
N ALA A 145 -2.09 -6.08 5.16
CA ALA A 145 -3.17 -6.27 6.12
C ALA A 145 -3.80 -7.66 5.97
N THR A 146 -3.94 -8.39 7.07
CA THR A 146 -4.65 -9.70 7.08
C THR A 146 -6.11 -9.55 6.66
N ASN A 147 -6.71 -8.40 6.96
CA ASN A 147 -8.07 -8.02 6.57
C ASN A 147 -8.09 -6.65 5.88
N SER A 148 -7.74 -6.63 4.60
CA SER A 148 -7.73 -5.40 3.78
C SER A 148 -9.13 -4.79 3.64
N LEU A 149 -10.18 -5.62 3.58
CA LEU A 149 -11.57 -5.18 3.50
C LEU A 149 -11.96 -4.34 4.72
N ASP A 150 -11.71 -4.84 5.93
CA ASP A 150 -12.05 -4.13 7.16
C ASP A 150 -11.26 -2.83 7.30
N ASN A 151 -9.98 -2.81 6.89
CA ASN A 151 -9.20 -1.58 6.92
C ASN A 151 -9.81 -0.48 6.03
N ILE A 152 -10.25 -0.82 4.81
CA ILE A 152 -10.92 0.15 3.93
C ILE A 152 -12.27 0.58 4.52
N LEU A 153 -13.06 -0.35 5.08
CA LEU A 153 -14.31 -0.03 5.77
C LEU A 153 -14.11 0.91 6.98
N CYS A 154 -13.07 0.66 7.78
CA CYS A 154 -12.73 1.54 8.91
C CYS A 154 -12.31 2.93 8.40
N ALA A 155 -11.50 3.01 7.34
CA ALA A 155 -11.15 4.27 6.72
C ALA A 155 -12.38 5.05 6.23
N MET A 156 -13.32 4.38 5.57
CA MET A 156 -14.56 5.01 5.10
C MET A 156 -15.39 5.63 6.23
N LYS A 157 -15.44 5.00 7.42
CA LYS A 157 -16.14 5.54 8.59
C LYS A 157 -15.48 6.80 9.15
N LEU A 158 -14.17 6.89 9.06
CA LEU A 158 -13.36 8.01 9.54
C LEU A 158 -13.24 9.15 8.50
N LEU A 159 -13.62 8.89 7.26
CA LEU A 159 -13.48 9.84 6.16
C LEU A 159 -14.66 10.82 6.15
N LYS A 160 -14.38 12.12 5.99
CA LYS A 160 -15.40 13.16 5.72
C LYS A 160 -16.19 12.83 4.46
N LYS A 161 -17.36 13.48 4.29
CA LYS A 161 -18.22 13.28 3.10
C LYS A 161 -17.45 13.50 1.80
N ASP A 162 -16.67 14.57 1.71
CA ASP A 162 -15.87 14.92 0.53
C ASP A 162 -14.39 14.50 0.68
N GLY A 163 -14.10 13.65 1.67
CA GLY A 163 -12.76 13.14 1.90
C GLY A 163 -12.35 12.12 0.84
N VAL A 164 -11.05 11.84 0.74
CA VAL A 164 -10.50 10.87 -0.20
C VAL A 164 -9.62 9.84 0.50
N ILE A 165 -9.67 8.60 0.03
CA ILE A 165 -8.70 7.57 0.41
C ILE A 165 -7.62 7.55 -0.67
N VAL A 166 -6.36 7.65 -0.25
CA VAL A 166 -5.18 7.60 -1.13
C VAL A 166 -4.47 6.27 -0.92
N VAL A 167 -4.44 5.44 -1.94
CA VAL A 167 -3.70 4.17 -1.91
C VAL A 167 -2.51 4.32 -2.85
N THR A 168 -1.29 4.29 -2.32
CA THR A 168 -0.08 4.40 -3.15
C THR A 168 0.83 3.20 -2.96
N SER A 169 1.69 2.98 -3.96
CA SER A 169 2.65 1.86 -3.98
C SER A 169 1.98 0.48 -3.83
N LEU A 170 0.78 0.29 -4.37
CA LEU A 170 0.10 -1.00 -4.40
C LEU A 170 0.70 -1.88 -5.50
N PRO A 171 1.30 -3.04 -5.18
CA PRO A 171 1.81 -3.96 -6.18
C PRO A 171 0.70 -4.46 -7.12
N ASN A 172 0.95 -4.41 -8.43
CA ASN A 172 -0.01 -4.79 -9.46
C ASN A 172 0.26 -6.20 -10.01
N PHE A 173 -0.55 -7.16 -9.58
CA PHE A 173 -0.46 -8.55 -10.06
C PHE A 173 -1.21 -8.79 -11.39
N SER A 174 -1.87 -7.78 -11.96
CA SER A 174 -2.36 -7.78 -13.35
C SER A 174 -1.30 -7.36 -14.36
N SER A 175 -0.17 -6.79 -13.91
CA SER A 175 0.89 -6.28 -14.77
C SER A 175 1.47 -7.37 -15.68
N ILE A 176 1.89 -6.96 -16.88
CA ILE A 176 2.63 -7.85 -17.80
C ILE A 176 3.90 -8.39 -17.12
N THR A 177 4.59 -7.54 -16.37
CA THR A 177 5.79 -7.92 -15.61
C THR A 177 5.51 -9.06 -14.62
N SER A 178 4.42 -8.99 -13.85
CA SER A 178 4.07 -10.06 -12.90
C SER A 178 3.77 -11.38 -13.60
N LYS A 179 3.10 -11.33 -14.75
CA LYS A 179 2.78 -12.51 -15.57
C LYS A 179 4.03 -13.17 -16.18
N ILE A 180 5.00 -12.36 -16.61
CA ILE A 180 6.27 -12.84 -17.20
C ILE A 180 7.19 -13.39 -16.11
N TYR A 181 7.37 -12.66 -15.00
CA TYR A 181 8.34 -13.00 -13.97
C TYR A 181 7.84 -14.01 -12.93
N LYS A 182 6.55 -14.09 -12.72
CA LYS A 182 5.93 -15.07 -11.78
C LYS A 182 6.55 -14.97 -10.36
N GLU A 183 7.20 -16.04 -9.90
CA GLU A 183 7.86 -16.07 -8.58
C GLU A 183 9.03 -15.09 -8.46
N ASN A 184 9.61 -14.67 -9.56
CA ASN A 184 10.68 -13.67 -9.62
C ASN A 184 10.13 -12.23 -9.78
N PHE A 185 8.82 -12.04 -9.72
CA PHE A 185 8.26 -10.69 -9.64
C PHE A 185 8.65 -10.06 -8.31
N ARG A 186 9.28 -8.88 -8.34
CA ARG A 186 9.89 -8.22 -7.18
C ARG A 186 8.96 -8.02 -5.98
N PHE A 187 7.65 -8.01 -6.23
CA PHE A 187 6.63 -7.90 -5.19
C PHE A 187 5.98 -9.24 -4.83
N TYR A 188 6.44 -10.36 -5.41
CA TYR A 188 6.02 -11.68 -4.99
C TYR A 188 6.74 -12.06 -3.69
N GLN A 189 6.17 -11.65 -2.56
CA GLN A 189 6.76 -11.81 -1.22
C GLN A 189 5.74 -12.50 -0.28
N PRO A 190 5.48 -13.80 -0.48
CA PRO A 190 4.44 -14.50 0.30
C PRO A 190 4.74 -14.61 1.80
N SER A 191 5.98 -14.43 2.24
CA SER A 191 6.36 -14.40 3.67
C SER A 191 5.95 -13.12 4.39
N VAL A 192 5.72 -12.03 3.65
CA VAL A 192 5.41 -10.70 4.24
C VAL A 192 4.14 -10.07 3.68
N CYS A 193 3.51 -10.69 2.69
CA CYS A 193 2.26 -10.21 2.10
C CYS A 193 1.21 -11.32 2.11
N PRO A 194 0.07 -11.15 2.79
CA PRO A 194 -1.07 -12.05 2.66
C PRO A 194 -1.88 -11.82 1.39
N ASN A 195 -1.86 -10.61 0.83
CA ASN A 195 -2.70 -10.19 -0.31
C ASN A 195 -1.90 -9.72 -1.51
N PHE A 196 -2.32 -10.15 -2.69
CA PHE A 196 -1.70 -9.83 -3.98
C PHE A 196 -2.81 -9.37 -4.93
N PHE A 197 -3.00 -8.06 -5.00
CA PHE A 197 -4.11 -7.47 -5.73
C PHE A 197 -3.91 -7.53 -7.24
N THR A 198 -4.95 -8.01 -7.94
CA THR A 198 -5.13 -7.80 -9.38
C THR A 198 -6.06 -6.61 -9.60
N ASP A 199 -6.09 -6.04 -10.82
CA ASP A 199 -7.02 -4.96 -11.14
C ASP A 199 -8.47 -5.40 -10.89
N GLU A 200 -8.81 -6.63 -11.28
CA GLU A 200 -10.15 -7.19 -11.09
C GLU A 200 -10.50 -7.33 -9.61
N SER A 201 -9.57 -7.82 -8.79
CA SER A 201 -9.84 -8.00 -7.35
C SER A 201 -9.91 -6.68 -6.59
N PHE A 202 -9.16 -5.69 -7.02
CA PHE A 202 -9.22 -4.37 -6.41
C PHE A 202 -10.52 -3.65 -6.78
N ASN A 203 -10.92 -3.68 -8.05
CA ASN A 203 -12.21 -3.14 -8.48
C ASN A 203 -13.38 -3.85 -7.80
N TYR A 204 -13.35 -5.19 -7.72
CA TYR A 204 -14.36 -5.95 -6.99
C TYR A 204 -14.50 -5.51 -5.52
N LEU A 205 -13.37 -5.28 -4.84
CA LEU A 205 -13.35 -4.76 -3.48
C LEU A 205 -14.02 -3.38 -3.39
N LEU A 206 -13.66 -2.47 -4.29
CA LEU A 206 -14.18 -1.10 -4.29
C LEU A 206 -15.68 -1.05 -4.59
N ASP A 207 -16.14 -1.80 -5.59
CA ASP A 207 -17.55 -1.87 -5.99
C ASP A 207 -18.43 -2.34 -4.81
N ASN A 208 -17.98 -3.39 -4.09
CA ASN A 208 -18.70 -3.90 -2.92
C ASN A 208 -18.73 -2.92 -1.75
N LEU A 209 -17.81 -1.96 -1.70
CA LEU A 209 -17.74 -0.94 -0.67
C LEU A 209 -18.42 0.39 -1.05
N GLY A 210 -18.93 0.53 -2.27
CA GLY A 210 -19.45 1.80 -2.76
C GLY A 210 -18.36 2.87 -2.88
N LEU A 211 -17.16 2.46 -3.33
CA LEU A 211 -16.04 3.35 -3.64
C LEU A 211 -15.79 3.38 -5.15
N SER A 212 -15.41 4.52 -5.66
CA SER A 212 -14.97 4.69 -7.05
C SER A 212 -13.52 5.14 -7.12
N ILE A 213 -12.83 4.73 -8.19
CA ILE A 213 -11.51 5.27 -8.54
C ILE A 213 -11.73 6.61 -9.23
N ALA A 214 -11.41 7.69 -8.52
CA ALA A 214 -11.51 9.04 -9.05
C ALA A 214 -10.25 9.44 -9.85
N TYR A 215 -9.09 8.89 -9.49
CA TYR A 215 -7.84 9.13 -10.19
C TYR A 215 -6.87 7.95 -9.97
N GLU A 216 -6.18 7.52 -11.02
CA GLU A 216 -5.16 6.46 -10.93
C GLU A 216 -3.89 6.80 -11.69
N ASP A 217 -2.78 6.18 -11.30
CA ASP A 217 -1.48 6.29 -11.96
C ASP A 217 -0.65 5.02 -11.77
N SER A 218 0.30 4.80 -12.66
CA SER A 218 1.31 3.75 -12.58
C SER A 218 2.70 4.39 -12.58
N PRO A 219 3.22 4.79 -11.41
CA PRO A 219 4.45 5.56 -11.31
C PRO A 219 5.66 4.75 -11.76
N TYR A 220 6.38 5.27 -12.75
CA TYR A 220 7.68 4.78 -13.19
C TYR A 220 8.45 5.91 -13.88
N PHE A 221 7.89 6.49 -14.96
CA PHE A 221 8.50 7.58 -15.68
C PHE A 221 8.63 8.83 -14.81
N HIS A 222 9.77 9.51 -14.93
CA HIS A 222 10.15 10.68 -14.14
C HIS A 222 10.30 10.43 -12.63
N THR A 223 10.31 9.16 -12.21
CA THR A 223 10.62 8.80 -10.81
C THR A 223 12.13 8.64 -10.61
N PRO A 224 12.63 8.75 -9.37
CA PRO A 224 14.05 8.52 -9.09
C PRO A 224 14.52 7.08 -9.38
N TYR A 225 13.59 6.17 -9.63
CA TYR A 225 13.88 4.77 -9.96
C TYR A 225 13.89 4.50 -11.46
N GLU A 226 13.57 5.49 -12.29
CA GLU A 226 13.59 5.35 -13.73
C GLU A 226 15.02 5.29 -14.29
N ASN A 227 15.30 4.25 -15.03
CA ASN A 227 16.45 4.17 -15.93
C ASN A 227 16.04 3.39 -17.17
N PHE A 228 15.10 3.96 -17.95
CA PHE A 228 14.38 3.23 -18.99
C PHE A 228 15.27 2.42 -19.94
N PRO A 229 16.36 2.93 -20.53
CA PRO A 229 17.22 2.14 -21.42
C PRO A 229 17.86 0.94 -20.70
N LYS A 230 18.37 1.17 -19.48
CA LYS A 230 19.00 0.11 -18.68
C LYS A 230 17.96 -0.89 -18.19
N ASP A 231 16.78 -0.42 -17.77
CA ASP A 231 15.73 -1.28 -17.22
C ASP A 231 15.16 -2.21 -18.28
N VAL A 232 15.05 -1.77 -19.56
CA VAL A 232 14.64 -2.65 -20.67
C VAL A 232 15.66 -3.77 -20.88
N ILE A 233 16.96 -3.43 -20.93
CA ILE A 233 18.02 -4.43 -21.05
C ILE A 233 18.01 -5.36 -19.85
N SER A 234 17.94 -4.81 -18.64
CA SER A 234 17.91 -5.58 -17.40
C SER A 234 16.66 -6.47 -17.31
N PHE A 235 15.52 -6.00 -17.82
CA PHE A 235 14.30 -6.81 -17.91
C PHE A 235 14.52 -8.08 -18.71
N LEU A 236 15.09 -7.98 -19.89
CA LEU A 236 15.37 -9.14 -20.73
C LEU A 236 16.43 -10.06 -20.11
N MET A 237 17.54 -9.49 -19.67
CA MET A 237 18.67 -10.24 -19.10
C MET A 237 18.29 -10.94 -17.79
N ASN A 238 17.57 -10.24 -16.89
CA ASN A 238 17.14 -10.83 -15.61
C ASN A 238 16.13 -11.96 -15.84
N LYS A 239 15.25 -11.83 -16.84
CA LYS A 239 14.34 -12.92 -17.20
C LYS A 239 15.09 -14.16 -17.68
N LEU A 240 16.07 -14.01 -18.58
CA LEU A 240 16.89 -15.11 -19.06
C LEU A 240 17.71 -15.76 -17.94
N GLN A 241 18.19 -14.97 -16.99
CA GLN A 241 18.99 -15.44 -15.85
C GLN A 241 18.14 -15.88 -14.64
N ASN A 242 16.83 -15.93 -14.77
CA ASN A 242 15.91 -16.26 -13.69
C ASN A 242 16.08 -15.38 -12.43
N LYS A 243 16.37 -14.10 -12.62
CA LYS A 243 16.53 -13.09 -11.56
C LYS A 243 15.25 -12.28 -11.36
N ILE A 244 15.19 -11.51 -10.27
CA ILE A 244 14.10 -10.57 -9.96
C ILE A 244 14.07 -9.47 -11.04
N ASN A 245 12.85 -9.06 -11.43
CA ASN A 245 12.68 -7.96 -12.40
C ASN A 245 13.21 -6.62 -11.87
N PRO A 246 13.75 -5.75 -12.75
CA PRO A 246 14.08 -4.37 -12.40
C PRO A 246 12.81 -3.56 -12.08
N PRO A 247 12.93 -2.31 -11.56
CA PRO A 247 11.83 -1.36 -11.63
C PRO A 247 11.29 -1.27 -13.07
N PHE A 248 9.97 -1.23 -13.23
CA PHE A 248 9.36 -1.14 -14.56
C PHE A 248 7.95 -0.53 -14.46
N TYR A 249 7.47 0.02 -15.59
CA TYR A 249 6.14 0.58 -15.69
C TYR A 249 5.05 -0.45 -15.38
N GLY A 250 4.01 -0.04 -14.67
CA GLY A 250 2.84 -0.87 -14.35
C GLY A 250 3.01 -1.89 -13.23
N VAL A 251 4.22 -1.99 -12.61
CA VAL A 251 4.47 -2.94 -11.51
C VAL A 251 3.83 -2.52 -10.18
N VAL A 252 3.54 -1.24 -10.03
CA VAL A 252 2.75 -0.67 -8.93
C VAL A 252 1.70 0.28 -9.47
N LYS A 253 0.64 0.50 -8.70
CA LYS A 253 -0.42 1.47 -8.97
C LYS A 253 -0.66 2.37 -7.77
N ASN A 254 -1.09 3.59 -8.08
CA ASN A 254 -1.59 4.57 -7.14
C ASN A 254 -3.05 4.88 -7.48
N TYR A 255 -3.87 5.06 -6.44
CA TYR A 255 -5.29 5.35 -6.58
C TYR A 255 -5.75 6.45 -5.63
N ILE A 256 -6.63 7.31 -6.10
CA ILE A 256 -7.45 8.17 -5.26
C ILE A 256 -8.88 7.67 -5.35
N LEU A 257 -9.45 7.32 -4.20
CA LEU A 257 -10.77 6.74 -4.07
C LEU A 257 -11.71 7.74 -3.42
N THR A 258 -12.96 7.78 -3.93
CA THR A 258 -14.05 8.59 -3.40
C THR A 258 -15.25 7.71 -3.09
N LYS A 259 -16.08 8.14 -2.14
CA LYS A 259 -17.40 7.52 -1.91
C LYS A 259 -18.32 7.80 -3.12
N ILE A 260 -19.09 6.80 -3.53
CA ILE A 260 -20.13 6.93 -4.54
C ILE A 260 -21.35 7.64 -3.94
#